data_af9de8a2ddd90cb7194b6f28adc84a98
#
_entry.id   af9de8a2ddd90cb7194b6f28adc84a98
#
_cell.length_a   1.000
_cell.length_b   1.000
_cell.length_c   1.000
_cell.angle_alpha   90.00
_cell.angle_beta   90.00
_cell.angle_gamma   90.00
#
_symmetry.space_group_name_H-M   'P 1'
#
loop_
_entity.id
_entity.type
_entity.pdbx_description
1 polymer ?
#
loop_
_entity_poly.entity_id
_entity_poly.type
_entity_poly.pdbx_seq_one_letter_code
_entity_poly.pdbx_strand_id
1 'polypeptide(L)'
;MPEKLIAYKRMPLWTKDTMPEAVQRKHNTKIGTWGKITVLKGKLKFVELTEDGDEVASHVFEAGADNPMAQPQAWHRVEALTDDVEWFLEFYCEPKDYFPKKYNSNPVHSEVLEAMQFLSPGKAMDLGCGQGRNALFLAQQGFDVTAVDQNELALEILQSIVEQEDLEMTVGLYDINSAALTQTYDLIVSTVVLMFLQADRIPAIIQNMQDQTNPGGYNLIVCAMDTEDYPCQVPFPFTFKEGELADYYKDWELIKYNENPGHLH
;
A
#
# COMPACT_ATOMS: atom_id res chain seq x y z
N MET A 1 5.83 19.11 3.73
CA MET A 1 6.39 17.74 3.64
C MET A 1 5.35 16.78 4.20
N PRO A 2 5.19 15.56 3.68
CA PRO A 2 4.34 14.57 4.33
C PRO A 2 4.80 14.35 5.77
N GLU A 3 3.86 14.15 6.68
CA GLU A 3 4.15 14.14 8.14
C GLU A 3 5.08 12.99 8.58
N LYS A 4 5.19 11.91 7.78
CA LYS A 4 6.04 10.76 8.11
C LYS A 4 6.53 10.07 6.84
N LEU A 5 7.84 10.10 6.60
CA LEU A 5 8.46 9.30 5.54
C LEU A 5 9.16 8.07 6.15
N ILE A 6 9.09 6.94 5.44
CA ILE A 6 9.68 5.65 5.86
C ILE A 6 10.73 5.24 4.82
N ALA A 7 11.91 4.85 5.28
CA ALA A 7 12.95 4.29 4.42
C ALA A 7 12.54 2.88 3.96
N TYR A 8 12.50 2.64 2.66
CA TYR A 8 12.13 1.32 2.12
C TYR A 8 13.26 0.62 1.37
N LYS A 9 14.33 1.38 1.02
CA LYS A 9 15.48 0.82 0.32
C LYS A 9 16.73 1.62 0.65
N ARG A 10 17.83 0.90 0.97
CA ARG A 10 19.17 1.46 1.10
C ARG A 10 20.07 0.90 0.00
N MET A 11 20.79 1.79 -0.66
CA MET A 11 21.80 1.43 -1.65
C MET A 11 23.15 1.08 -0.99
N PRO A 12 24.02 0.35 -1.66
CA PRO A 12 25.37 0.08 -1.15
C PRO A 12 26.13 1.37 -0.84
N LEU A 13 27.19 1.22 -0.06
CA LEU A 13 28.18 2.29 0.13
C LEU A 13 28.92 2.51 -1.19
N TRP A 14 28.99 3.76 -1.60
CA TRP A 14 29.72 4.20 -2.81
C TRP A 14 30.89 5.10 -2.45
N THR A 15 31.99 4.91 -3.21
CA THR A 15 33.15 5.79 -3.27
C THR A 15 33.17 6.53 -4.60
N LYS A 16 34.16 7.39 -4.83
CA LYS A 16 34.36 8.04 -6.13
C LYS A 16 34.44 7.00 -7.27
N ASP A 17 35.12 5.88 -7.05
CA ASP A 17 35.36 4.87 -8.09
C ASP A 17 34.21 3.87 -8.28
N THR A 18 33.36 3.69 -7.27
CA THR A 18 32.24 2.74 -7.28
C THR A 18 30.85 3.38 -7.50
N MET A 19 30.79 4.71 -7.49
CA MET A 19 29.56 5.45 -7.71
C MET A 19 29.03 5.18 -9.13
N PRO A 20 27.77 4.74 -9.29
CA PRO A 20 27.20 4.44 -10.59
C PRO A 20 27.19 5.67 -11.51
N GLU A 21 27.50 5.46 -12.80
CA GLU A 21 27.44 6.54 -13.80
C GLU A 21 26.04 7.19 -13.88
N ALA A 22 24.99 6.40 -13.64
CA ALA A 22 23.61 6.86 -13.68
C ALA A 22 23.33 8.00 -12.68
N VAL A 23 23.93 8.00 -11.49
CA VAL A 23 23.74 9.08 -10.52
C VAL A 23 24.59 10.31 -10.81
N GLN A 24 25.66 10.17 -11.62
CA GLN A 24 26.52 11.27 -12.07
C GLN A 24 25.93 12.03 -13.26
N ARG A 25 24.97 11.42 -13.96
CA ARG A 25 24.22 12.03 -15.05
C ARG A 25 22.88 12.58 -14.53
N LYS A 26 22.23 13.41 -15.33
CA LYS A 26 20.89 13.89 -15.05
C LYS A 26 19.91 12.73 -14.85
N HIS A 27 19.31 12.69 -13.68
CA HIS A 27 18.28 11.69 -13.30
C HIS A 27 17.30 12.30 -12.32
N ASN A 28 16.22 11.58 -12.03
CA ASN A 28 15.27 11.92 -10.96
C ASN A 28 14.80 10.66 -10.22
N THR A 29 14.10 10.84 -9.12
CA THR A 29 13.42 9.76 -8.42
C THR A 29 11.99 9.58 -8.94
N LYS A 30 11.42 8.38 -8.72
CA LYS A 30 10.02 8.10 -9.09
C LYS A 30 9.06 8.96 -8.27
N ILE A 31 7.81 9.07 -8.76
CA ILE A 31 6.69 9.67 -8.01
C ILE A 31 6.62 9.06 -6.60
N GLY A 32 6.43 9.93 -5.58
CA GLY A 32 6.33 9.50 -4.18
C GLY A 32 7.59 8.83 -3.64
N THR A 33 8.77 9.15 -4.21
CA THR A 33 10.08 8.64 -3.77
C THR A 33 11.03 9.78 -3.47
N TRP A 34 11.41 9.94 -2.21
CA TRP A 34 12.44 10.87 -1.74
C TRP A 34 13.79 10.16 -1.66
N GLY A 35 14.86 10.85 -1.98
CA GLY A 35 16.24 10.35 -1.86
C GLY A 35 17.00 11.05 -0.75
N LYS A 36 17.50 10.34 0.26
CA LYS A 36 18.37 10.89 1.31
C LYS A 36 19.80 10.42 1.09
N ILE A 37 20.67 11.37 0.79
CA ILE A 37 22.11 11.13 0.67
C ILE A 37 22.75 11.33 2.04
N THR A 38 23.49 10.33 2.51
CA THR A 38 24.31 10.40 3.72
C THR A 38 25.78 10.27 3.32
N VAL A 39 26.56 11.32 3.57
CA VAL A 39 28.01 11.35 3.35
C VAL A 39 28.69 10.94 4.66
N LEU A 40 29.53 9.90 4.62
CA LEU A 40 30.30 9.41 5.76
C LEU A 40 31.70 10.02 5.82
N LYS A 41 32.28 10.31 4.64
CA LYS A 41 33.61 10.87 4.49
C LYS A 41 33.73 11.72 3.24
N GLY A 42 34.58 12.72 3.26
CA GLY A 42 34.81 13.59 2.11
C GLY A 42 33.62 14.50 1.80
N LYS A 43 33.50 14.89 0.54
CA LYS A 43 32.49 15.85 0.06
C LYS A 43 31.89 15.40 -1.27
N LEU A 44 30.56 15.57 -1.38
CA LEU A 44 29.78 15.31 -2.58
C LEU A 44 29.06 16.59 -3.01
N LYS A 45 29.06 16.93 -4.29
CA LYS A 45 28.23 18.02 -4.84
C LYS A 45 26.91 17.45 -5.31
N PHE A 46 25.82 17.98 -4.82
CA PHE A 46 24.47 17.73 -5.30
C PHE A 46 24.05 18.90 -6.18
N VAL A 47 23.68 18.63 -7.45
CA VAL A 47 23.32 19.64 -8.43
C VAL A 47 21.86 19.48 -8.80
N GLU A 48 21.07 20.50 -8.56
CA GLU A 48 19.67 20.58 -9.01
C GLU A 48 19.61 21.04 -10.46
N LEU A 49 18.77 20.38 -11.24
CA LEU A 49 18.67 20.59 -12.69
C LEU A 49 17.23 20.91 -13.11
N THR A 50 17.09 21.63 -14.21
CA THR A 50 15.82 21.71 -14.94
C THR A 50 15.54 20.41 -15.69
N GLU A 51 14.34 20.27 -16.26
CA GLU A 51 14.00 19.15 -17.16
C GLU A 51 14.89 19.15 -18.42
N ASP A 52 15.36 20.31 -18.89
CA ASP A 52 16.28 20.42 -20.02
C ASP A 52 17.74 20.11 -19.65
N GLY A 53 18.06 20.08 -18.35
CA GLY A 53 19.38 19.72 -17.82
C GLY A 53 20.24 20.92 -17.44
N ASP A 54 19.67 22.11 -17.43
CA ASP A 54 20.38 23.31 -16.96
C ASP A 54 20.52 23.30 -15.45
N GLU A 55 21.67 23.75 -14.92
CA GLU A 55 21.94 23.83 -13.49
C GLU A 55 21.15 24.99 -12.87
N VAL A 56 20.33 24.68 -11.86
CA VAL A 56 19.51 25.63 -11.11
C VAL A 56 20.22 26.05 -9.83
N ALA A 57 20.71 25.06 -9.07
CA ALA A 57 21.41 25.26 -7.81
C ALA A 57 22.39 24.12 -7.55
N SER A 58 23.33 24.33 -6.64
CA SER A 58 24.18 23.25 -6.18
C SER A 58 24.48 23.37 -4.68
N HIS A 59 24.63 22.21 -4.04
CA HIS A 59 24.87 22.09 -2.61
C HIS A 59 26.08 21.17 -2.38
N VAL A 60 26.88 21.49 -1.37
CA VAL A 60 27.97 20.60 -0.94
C VAL A 60 27.47 19.80 0.25
N PHE A 61 27.44 18.48 0.09
CA PHE A 61 27.09 17.53 1.14
C PHE A 61 28.38 17.00 1.76
N GLU A 62 28.47 17.03 3.08
CA GLU A 62 29.65 16.58 3.82
C GLU A 62 29.25 15.73 5.03
N ALA A 63 30.24 15.02 5.58
CA ALA A 63 30.03 14.14 6.72
C ALA A 63 29.47 14.91 7.94
N GLY A 64 28.42 14.33 8.56
CA GLY A 64 27.79 14.91 9.74
C GLY A 64 26.84 16.08 9.47
N ALA A 65 26.70 16.54 8.22
CA ALA A 65 25.72 17.56 7.85
C ALA A 65 24.31 16.96 7.67
N ASP A 66 23.30 17.72 8.06
CA ASP A 66 21.89 17.37 7.74
C ASP A 66 21.56 17.85 6.32
N ASN A 67 21.87 17.01 5.36
CA ASN A 67 21.66 17.30 3.95
C ASN A 67 20.17 17.21 3.58
N PRO A 68 19.65 18.12 2.72
CA PRO A 68 18.27 18.05 2.25
C PRO A 68 18.02 16.76 1.46
N MET A 69 16.76 16.30 1.49
CA MET A 69 16.33 15.17 0.67
C MET A 69 16.05 15.62 -0.77
N ALA A 70 16.48 14.82 -1.73
CA ALA A 70 16.02 14.94 -3.11
C ALA A 70 14.51 14.71 -3.17
N GLN A 71 13.78 15.65 -3.76
CA GLN A 71 12.33 15.57 -3.88
C GLN A 71 11.90 14.59 -5.00
N PRO A 72 10.71 13.99 -4.92
CA PRO A 72 10.17 13.16 -6.00
C PRO A 72 10.17 13.92 -7.32
N GLN A 73 10.62 13.24 -8.39
CA GLN A 73 10.66 13.75 -9.76
C GLN A 73 11.56 14.98 -10.00
N ALA A 74 12.24 15.51 -8.96
CA ALA A 74 13.18 16.61 -9.12
C ALA A 74 14.46 16.13 -9.84
N TRP A 75 14.80 16.78 -10.95
CA TRP A 75 15.99 16.46 -11.73
C TRP A 75 17.24 16.87 -11.01
N HIS A 76 18.23 15.99 -10.95
CA HIS A 76 19.50 16.25 -10.27
C HIS A 76 20.61 15.32 -10.76
N ARG A 77 21.82 15.60 -10.32
CA ARG A 77 23.01 14.74 -10.45
C ARG A 77 23.94 14.95 -9.25
N VAL A 78 24.86 14.02 -9.05
CA VAL A 78 25.87 14.12 -8.01
C VAL A 78 27.28 14.03 -8.59
N GLU A 79 28.24 14.71 -7.94
CA GLU A 79 29.66 14.73 -8.32
C GLU A 79 30.50 14.54 -7.08
N ALA A 80 31.54 13.69 -7.15
CA ALA A 80 32.53 13.57 -6.10
C ALA A 80 33.44 14.82 -6.10
N LEU A 81 33.50 15.54 -4.99
CA LEU A 81 34.39 16.70 -4.82
C LEU A 81 35.75 16.32 -4.24
N THR A 82 35.82 15.22 -3.49
CA THR A 82 37.07 14.73 -2.88
C THR A 82 37.31 13.28 -3.29
N ASP A 83 38.57 12.87 -3.35
CA ASP A 83 38.94 11.51 -3.75
C ASP A 83 38.55 10.46 -2.70
N ASP A 84 38.42 10.87 -1.44
CA ASP A 84 38.11 10.03 -0.30
C ASP A 84 36.62 9.97 0.05
N VAL A 85 35.73 10.43 -0.85
CA VAL A 85 34.29 10.45 -0.59
C VAL A 85 33.74 9.04 -0.38
N GLU A 86 32.99 8.88 0.69
CA GLU A 86 32.20 7.69 1.02
C GLU A 86 30.77 8.11 1.37
N TRP A 87 29.79 7.54 0.69
CA TRP A 87 28.40 7.90 0.87
C TRP A 87 27.45 6.78 0.46
N PHE A 88 26.18 6.86 0.92
CA PHE A 88 25.11 5.99 0.50
C PHE A 88 23.82 6.78 0.30
N LEU A 89 22.88 6.14 -0.42
CA LEU A 89 21.55 6.67 -0.72
C LEU A 89 20.48 5.79 -0.09
N GLU A 90 19.54 6.40 0.58
CA GLU A 90 18.32 5.75 1.06
C GLU A 90 17.11 6.35 0.35
N PHE A 91 16.18 5.48 -0.05
CA PHE A 91 14.91 5.88 -0.63
C PHE A 91 13.80 5.81 0.42
N TYR A 92 13.03 6.89 0.48
CA TYR A 92 11.91 7.05 1.40
C TYR A 92 10.60 7.20 0.64
N CYS A 93 9.50 6.83 1.28
CA CYS A 93 8.14 7.01 0.77
C CYS A 93 7.14 7.27 1.90
N GLU A 94 5.91 7.62 1.54
CA GLU A 94 4.80 7.65 2.48
C GLU A 94 4.44 6.22 2.95
N PRO A 95 3.85 6.05 4.16
CA PRO A 95 3.49 4.73 4.70
C PRO A 95 2.66 3.88 3.75
N LYS A 96 1.67 4.44 3.05
CA LYS A 96 0.82 3.74 2.08
C LYS A 96 1.58 3.13 0.90
N ASP A 97 2.75 3.68 0.58
CA ASP A 97 3.57 3.27 -0.58
C ASP A 97 4.71 2.31 -0.18
N TYR A 98 4.89 2.04 1.13
CA TYR A 98 6.03 1.27 1.63
C TYR A 98 6.08 -0.15 1.05
N PHE A 99 5.04 -0.94 1.27
CA PHE A 99 4.99 -2.33 0.79
C PHE A 99 4.98 -2.40 -0.74
N PRO A 100 4.19 -1.60 -1.47
CA PRO A 100 4.25 -1.55 -2.93
C PRO A 100 5.66 -1.27 -3.48
N LYS A 101 6.37 -0.30 -2.90
CA LYS A 101 7.71 0.07 -3.36
C LYS A 101 8.78 -0.94 -2.96
N LYS A 102 8.68 -1.53 -1.77
CA LYS A 102 9.67 -2.48 -1.25
C LYS A 102 9.55 -3.86 -1.87
N TYR A 103 8.32 -4.35 -2.05
CA TYR A 103 8.01 -5.71 -2.50
C TYR A 103 7.45 -5.79 -3.91
N ASN A 104 7.32 -4.65 -4.61
CA ASN A 104 6.71 -4.57 -5.94
C ASN A 104 5.31 -5.19 -5.97
N SER A 105 4.52 -4.93 -4.93
CA SER A 105 3.13 -5.39 -4.79
C SER A 105 2.13 -4.34 -5.26
N ASN A 106 0.86 -4.71 -5.30
CA ASN A 106 -0.22 -3.78 -5.60
C ASN A 106 -0.35 -2.71 -4.50
N PRO A 107 -0.74 -1.47 -4.85
CA PRO A 107 -1.02 -0.44 -3.86
C PRO A 107 -2.25 -0.79 -3.02
N VAL A 108 -2.31 -0.19 -1.83
CA VAL A 108 -3.49 -0.25 -0.95
C VAL A 108 -4.72 0.23 -1.72
N HIS A 109 -5.86 -0.41 -1.52
CA HIS A 109 -7.10 0.00 -2.17
C HIS A 109 -7.50 1.41 -1.74
N SER A 110 -7.91 2.26 -2.69
CA SER A 110 -8.26 3.68 -2.43
C SER A 110 -9.33 3.83 -1.36
N GLU A 111 -10.35 2.95 -1.36
CA GLU A 111 -11.42 2.97 -0.37
C GLU A 111 -10.91 2.65 1.05
N VAL A 112 -9.89 1.79 1.18
CA VAL A 112 -9.26 1.53 2.49
C VAL A 112 -8.48 2.76 2.96
N LEU A 113 -7.75 3.43 2.07
CA LEU A 113 -7.05 4.68 2.40
C LEU A 113 -8.03 5.78 2.84
N GLU A 114 -9.14 5.94 2.13
CA GLU A 114 -10.16 6.92 2.47
C GLU A 114 -10.85 6.62 3.80
N ALA A 115 -11.12 5.33 4.07
CA ALA A 115 -11.75 4.90 5.31
C ALA A 115 -10.92 5.20 6.56
N MET A 116 -9.59 5.36 6.44
CA MET A 116 -8.71 5.65 7.59
C MET A 116 -9.11 6.92 8.36
N GLN A 117 -9.83 7.85 7.73
CA GLN A 117 -10.34 9.04 8.44
C GLN A 117 -11.44 8.73 9.48
N PHE A 118 -12.10 7.57 9.36
CA PHE A 118 -13.17 7.12 10.26
C PHE A 118 -12.71 6.01 11.22
N LEU A 119 -11.62 5.34 10.88
CA LEU A 119 -11.14 4.14 11.57
C LEU A 119 -10.16 4.48 12.68
N SER A 120 -10.20 3.69 13.74
CA SER A 120 -9.18 3.65 14.80
C SER A 120 -8.61 2.25 14.90
N PRO A 121 -7.34 2.08 15.27
CA PRO A 121 -6.74 0.76 15.45
C PRO A 121 -7.56 -0.12 16.38
N GLY A 122 -7.80 -1.35 15.96
CA GLY A 122 -8.58 -2.38 16.61
C GLY A 122 -8.36 -3.70 15.90
N LYS A 123 -9.23 -4.69 16.09
CA LYS A 123 -9.18 -5.97 15.38
C LYS A 123 -9.72 -5.81 13.97
N ALA A 124 -8.93 -6.15 12.97
CA ALA A 124 -9.31 -6.07 11.57
C ALA A 124 -9.23 -7.45 10.88
N MET A 125 -10.24 -7.75 10.05
CA MET A 125 -10.24 -8.89 9.14
C MET A 125 -10.08 -8.38 7.71
N ASP A 126 -9.09 -8.89 6.97
CA ASP A 126 -9.00 -8.75 5.50
C ASP A 126 -9.47 -10.05 4.85
N LEU A 127 -10.72 -10.04 4.38
CA LEU A 127 -11.44 -11.20 3.87
C LEU A 127 -11.23 -11.32 2.37
N GLY A 128 -10.38 -12.27 1.95
CA GLY A 128 -9.89 -12.39 0.58
C GLY A 128 -8.69 -11.47 0.35
N CYS A 129 -7.70 -11.57 1.24
CA CYS A 129 -6.57 -10.64 1.31
C CYS A 129 -5.60 -10.72 0.12
N GLY A 130 -5.60 -11.82 -0.66
CA GLY A 130 -4.59 -12.07 -1.68
C GLY A 130 -3.18 -11.99 -1.09
N GLN A 131 -2.31 -11.20 -1.71
CA GLN A 131 -0.94 -10.96 -1.22
C GLN A 131 -0.86 -9.88 -0.12
N GLY A 132 -2.01 -9.47 0.46
CA GLY A 132 -2.07 -8.64 1.65
C GLY A 132 -1.92 -7.13 1.44
N ARG A 133 -2.25 -6.58 0.27
CA ARG A 133 -2.11 -5.12 0.03
C ARG A 133 -2.79 -4.24 1.09
N ASN A 134 -3.99 -4.63 1.55
CA ASN A 134 -4.70 -3.91 2.60
C ASN A 134 -4.26 -4.37 4.00
N ALA A 135 -4.12 -5.68 4.21
CA ALA A 135 -3.73 -6.27 5.47
C ALA A 135 -2.39 -5.71 5.99
N LEU A 136 -1.35 -5.68 5.15
CA LEU A 136 -0.04 -5.13 5.49
C LEU A 136 -0.10 -3.64 5.87
N PHE A 137 -0.89 -2.87 5.11
CA PHE A 137 -1.09 -1.46 5.42
C PHE A 137 -1.82 -1.27 6.77
N LEU A 138 -2.91 -2.00 7.01
CA LEU A 138 -3.65 -1.94 8.27
C LEU A 138 -2.76 -2.34 9.46
N ALA A 139 -1.95 -3.40 9.34
CA ALA A 139 -0.99 -3.79 10.37
C ALA A 139 0.02 -2.66 10.64
N GLN A 140 0.55 -2.01 9.60
CA GLN A 140 1.45 -0.85 9.74
C GLN A 140 0.77 0.34 10.44
N GLN A 141 -0.57 0.49 10.30
CA GLN A 141 -1.35 1.51 11.00
C GLN A 141 -1.73 1.11 12.44
N GLY A 142 -1.28 -0.05 12.92
CA GLY A 142 -1.46 -0.51 14.30
C GLY A 142 -2.72 -1.33 14.55
N PHE A 143 -3.39 -1.84 13.50
CA PHE A 143 -4.48 -2.81 13.66
C PHE A 143 -3.93 -4.21 14.00
N ASP A 144 -4.68 -4.95 14.83
CA ASP A 144 -4.52 -6.40 15.03
C ASP A 144 -5.20 -7.13 13.87
N VAL A 145 -4.42 -7.52 12.85
CA VAL A 145 -4.94 -7.98 11.57
C VAL A 145 -4.99 -9.49 11.49
N THR A 146 -6.15 -10.01 11.08
CA THR A 146 -6.31 -11.37 10.56
C THR A 146 -6.55 -11.28 9.05
N ALA A 147 -5.65 -11.84 8.25
CA ALA A 147 -5.72 -11.84 6.79
C ALA A 147 -5.96 -13.25 6.28
N VAL A 148 -7.02 -13.46 5.49
CA VAL A 148 -7.40 -14.78 5.02
C VAL A 148 -7.69 -14.80 3.52
N ASP A 149 -7.31 -15.90 2.87
CA ASP A 149 -7.57 -16.16 1.45
C ASP A 149 -7.65 -17.67 1.21
N GLN A 150 -8.17 -18.10 0.06
CA GLN A 150 -8.12 -19.50 -0.38
C GLN A 150 -6.89 -19.80 -1.25
N ASN A 151 -6.13 -18.79 -1.67
CA ASN A 151 -4.95 -18.92 -2.52
C ASN A 151 -3.70 -19.11 -1.66
N GLU A 152 -3.28 -20.36 -1.48
CA GLU A 152 -2.11 -20.71 -0.68
C GLU A 152 -0.83 -20.00 -1.14
N LEU A 153 -0.59 -19.85 -2.45
CA LEU A 153 0.59 -19.16 -2.97
C LEU A 153 0.61 -17.68 -2.61
N ALA A 154 -0.56 -17.03 -2.63
CA ALA A 154 -0.68 -15.65 -2.21
C ALA A 154 -0.40 -15.49 -0.71
N LEU A 155 -0.90 -16.44 0.11
CA LEU A 155 -0.64 -16.46 1.55
C LEU A 155 0.82 -16.74 1.89
N GLU A 156 1.51 -17.61 1.15
CA GLU A 156 2.95 -17.84 1.33
C GLU A 156 3.77 -16.57 1.08
N ILE A 157 3.42 -15.79 0.03
CA ILE A 157 4.06 -14.50 -0.25
C ILE A 157 3.79 -13.53 0.90
N LEU A 158 2.54 -13.41 1.34
CA LEU A 158 2.15 -12.55 2.46
C LEU A 158 2.91 -12.94 3.74
N GLN A 159 2.92 -14.23 4.07
CA GLN A 159 3.61 -14.73 5.27
C GLN A 159 5.11 -14.40 5.24
N SER A 160 5.75 -14.54 4.08
CA SER A 160 7.17 -14.17 3.92
C SER A 160 7.42 -12.67 4.19
N ILE A 161 6.49 -11.79 3.77
CA ILE A 161 6.59 -10.35 4.05
C ILE A 161 6.39 -10.08 5.55
N VAL A 162 5.40 -10.72 6.16
CA VAL A 162 5.10 -10.59 7.60
C VAL A 162 6.33 -10.95 8.43
N GLU A 163 7.01 -12.05 8.11
CA GLU A 163 8.23 -12.49 8.78
C GLU A 163 9.41 -11.53 8.56
N GLN A 164 9.61 -11.05 7.33
CA GLN A 164 10.69 -10.11 7.02
C GLN A 164 10.52 -8.75 7.69
N GLU A 165 9.28 -8.32 7.92
CA GLU A 165 8.95 -7.04 8.54
C GLU A 165 8.68 -7.13 10.05
N ASP A 166 8.76 -8.33 10.62
CA ASP A 166 8.46 -8.60 12.04
C ASP A 166 7.08 -8.05 12.44
N LEU A 167 6.06 -8.29 11.58
CA LEU A 167 4.71 -7.82 11.81
C LEU A 167 3.92 -8.81 12.66
N GLU A 168 3.19 -8.29 13.65
CA GLU A 168 2.24 -9.07 14.44
C GLU A 168 0.89 -9.11 13.71
N MET A 169 0.63 -10.16 12.93
CA MET A 169 -0.65 -10.42 12.29
C MET A 169 -0.87 -11.92 12.05
N THR A 170 -2.12 -12.32 11.92
CA THR A 170 -2.50 -13.71 11.60
C THR A 170 -2.75 -13.84 10.10
N VAL A 171 -2.12 -14.83 9.48
CA VAL A 171 -2.35 -15.19 8.07
C VAL A 171 -2.92 -16.61 8.03
N GLY A 172 -4.01 -16.83 7.29
CA GLY A 172 -4.67 -18.14 7.30
C GLY A 172 -5.44 -18.50 6.03
N LEU A 173 -5.51 -19.80 5.77
CA LEU A 173 -6.33 -20.36 4.70
C LEU A 173 -7.80 -20.33 5.12
N TYR A 174 -8.66 -19.78 4.27
CA TYR A 174 -10.10 -19.73 4.54
C TYR A 174 -10.91 -19.68 3.25
N ASP A 175 -11.92 -20.56 3.16
CA ASP A 175 -12.94 -20.50 2.10
C ASP A 175 -14.10 -19.59 2.55
N ILE A 176 -14.21 -18.42 1.94
CA ILE A 176 -15.24 -17.43 2.24
C ILE A 176 -16.66 -17.96 1.99
N ASN A 177 -16.84 -18.87 1.02
CA ASN A 177 -18.13 -19.51 0.76
C ASN A 177 -18.66 -20.31 1.96
N SER A 178 -17.81 -20.68 2.91
CA SER A 178 -18.23 -21.34 4.14
C SER A 178 -19.11 -20.46 5.04
N ALA A 179 -18.92 -19.14 5.00
CA ALA A 179 -19.59 -18.16 5.86
C ALA A 179 -19.50 -18.55 7.34
N ALA A 180 -18.28 -18.87 7.81
CA ALA A 180 -18.04 -19.47 9.12
C ALA A 180 -17.00 -18.71 9.94
N LEU A 181 -16.95 -17.38 9.86
CA LEU A 181 -16.18 -16.56 10.79
C LEU A 181 -16.76 -16.76 12.20
N THR A 182 -15.89 -16.92 13.18
CA THR A 182 -16.28 -17.20 14.58
C THR A 182 -15.74 -16.18 15.57
N GLN A 183 -14.85 -15.31 15.14
CA GLN A 183 -14.32 -14.21 15.93
C GLN A 183 -14.96 -12.89 15.48
N THR A 184 -14.99 -11.92 16.39
CA THR A 184 -15.53 -10.60 16.10
C THR A 184 -14.41 -9.59 15.84
N TYR A 185 -14.71 -8.60 14.97
CA TYR A 185 -13.77 -7.59 14.48
C TYR A 185 -14.37 -6.19 14.56
N ASP A 186 -13.51 -5.20 14.70
CA ASP A 186 -13.90 -3.79 14.64
C ASP A 186 -13.96 -3.30 13.18
N LEU A 187 -13.26 -4.01 12.28
CA LEU A 187 -13.27 -3.76 10.85
C LEU A 187 -13.22 -5.08 10.07
N ILE A 188 -14.15 -5.28 9.14
CA ILE A 188 -14.04 -6.35 8.13
C ILE A 188 -13.93 -5.70 6.75
N VAL A 189 -12.81 -5.96 6.06
CA VAL A 189 -12.54 -5.48 4.71
C VAL A 189 -12.72 -6.62 3.72
N SER A 190 -13.44 -6.38 2.62
CA SER A 190 -13.54 -7.29 1.47
C SER A 190 -13.52 -6.45 0.19
N THR A 191 -12.34 -6.35 -0.43
CA THR A 191 -12.18 -5.54 -1.65
C THR A 191 -11.88 -6.39 -2.86
N VAL A 192 -12.75 -6.33 -3.87
CA VAL A 192 -12.59 -7.05 -5.14
C VAL A 192 -12.56 -8.57 -4.94
N VAL A 193 -13.47 -9.09 -4.10
CA VAL A 193 -13.51 -10.51 -3.70
C VAL A 193 -14.85 -11.14 -3.97
N LEU A 194 -15.96 -10.53 -3.53
CA LEU A 194 -17.28 -11.17 -3.53
C LEU A 194 -17.74 -11.61 -4.93
N MET A 195 -17.29 -10.92 -6.00
CA MET A 195 -17.60 -11.28 -7.38
C MET A 195 -17.06 -12.67 -7.81
N PHE A 196 -16.10 -13.22 -7.10
CA PHE A 196 -15.50 -14.53 -7.40
C PHE A 196 -16.15 -15.67 -6.63
N LEU A 197 -17.09 -15.36 -5.73
CA LEU A 197 -17.73 -16.34 -4.85
C LEU A 197 -19.01 -16.90 -5.46
N GLN A 198 -19.52 -17.97 -4.85
CA GLN A 198 -20.78 -18.60 -5.26
C GLN A 198 -21.96 -17.65 -4.96
N ALA A 199 -22.76 -17.33 -5.98
CA ALA A 199 -23.85 -16.36 -5.89
C ALA A 199 -24.89 -16.71 -4.80
N ASP A 200 -25.21 -17.99 -4.62
CA ASP A 200 -26.14 -18.47 -3.61
C ASP A 200 -25.58 -18.40 -2.18
N ARG A 201 -24.27 -18.19 -2.02
CA ARG A 201 -23.62 -18.03 -0.72
C ARG A 201 -23.54 -16.58 -0.25
N ILE A 202 -23.66 -15.60 -1.14
CA ILE A 202 -23.49 -14.19 -0.83
C ILE A 202 -24.35 -13.71 0.36
N PRO A 203 -25.67 -14.05 0.44
CA PRO A 203 -26.48 -13.64 1.59
C PRO A 203 -25.94 -14.14 2.93
N ALA A 204 -25.48 -15.40 2.99
CA ALA A 204 -24.92 -15.99 4.20
C ALA A 204 -23.56 -15.39 4.56
N ILE A 205 -22.74 -15.06 3.56
CA ILE A 205 -21.43 -14.40 3.74
C ILE A 205 -21.62 -13.02 4.33
N ILE A 206 -22.50 -12.21 3.75
CA ILE A 206 -22.79 -10.85 4.26
C ILE A 206 -23.36 -10.92 5.68
N GLN A 207 -24.32 -11.82 5.93
CA GLN A 207 -24.87 -12.01 7.27
C GLN A 207 -23.76 -12.39 8.29
N ASN A 208 -22.86 -13.31 7.90
CA ASN A 208 -21.76 -13.69 8.78
C ASN A 208 -20.78 -12.53 9.03
N MET A 209 -20.49 -11.69 8.02
CA MET A 209 -19.72 -10.46 8.22
C MET A 209 -20.41 -9.53 9.23
N GLN A 210 -21.72 -9.32 9.09
CA GLN A 210 -22.49 -8.49 10.01
C GLN A 210 -22.49 -9.05 11.44
N ASP A 211 -22.73 -10.35 11.62
CA ASP A 211 -22.77 -11.04 12.91
C ASP A 211 -21.40 -11.02 13.61
N GLN A 212 -20.33 -10.98 12.86
CA GLN A 212 -18.96 -10.97 13.39
C GLN A 212 -18.35 -9.55 13.44
N THR A 213 -19.15 -8.50 13.25
CA THR A 213 -18.71 -7.12 13.45
C THR A 213 -19.11 -6.64 14.84
N ASN A 214 -18.15 -6.13 15.61
CA ASN A 214 -18.40 -5.57 16.93
C ASN A 214 -19.37 -4.37 16.85
N PRO A 215 -20.17 -4.10 17.89
CA PRO A 215 -20.96 -2.88 17.94
C PRO A 215 -20.10 -1.63 17.73
N GLY A 216 -20.48 -0.79 16.76
CA GLY A 216 -19.70 0.37 16.35
C GLY A 216 -18.54 0.06 15.40
N GLY A 217 -18.38 -1.19 14.97
CA GLY A 217 -17.43 -1.61 13.96
C GLY A 217 -17.92 -1.37 12.53
N TYR A 218 -17.07 -1.66 11.56
CA TYR A 218 -17.26 -1.32 10.16
C TYR A 218 -17.14 -2.52 9.24
N ASN A 219 -17.95 -2.54 8.18
CA ASN A 219 -17.72 -3.38 7.00
C ASN A 219 -17.35 -2.47 5.83
N LEU A 220 -16.22 -2.75 5.16
CA LEU A 220 -15.79 -2.08 3.94
C LEU A 220 -15.82 -3.08 2.81
N ILE A 221 -16.74 -2.89 1.87
CA ILE A 221 -16.96 -3.80 0.74
C ILE A 221 -16.77 -3.05 -0.57
N VAL A 222 -15.95 -3.62 -1.46
CA VAL A 222 -15.83 -3.18 -2.85
C VAL A 222 -16.03 -4.39 -3.75
N CYS A 223 -17.02 -4.34 -4.62
CA CYS A 223 -17.38 -5.45 -5.49
C CYS A 223 -17.85 -4.95 -6.85
N ALA A 224 -17.74 -5.80 -7.87
CA ALA A 224 -18.30 -5.53 -9.18
C ALA A 224 -19.83 -5.51 -9.14
N MET A 225 -20.38 -4.64 -9.96
CA MET A 225 -21.82 -4.54 -10.23
C MET A 225 -22.09 -4.86 -11.70
N ASP A 226 -23.34 -5.21 -11.98
CA ASP A 226 -23.86 -5.38 -13.34
C ASP A 226 -25.23 -4.71 -13.44
N THR A 227 -25.28 -3.59 -14.17
CA THR A 227 -26.50 -2.77 -14.36
C THR A 227 -26.83 -2.63 -15.84
N GLU A 228 -28.06 -2.20 -16.16
CA GLU A 228 -28.49 -1.99 -17.54
C GLU A 228 -27.66 -0.91 -18.24
N ASP A 229 -27.32 0.18 -17.52
CA ASP A 229 -26.55 1.30 -18.06
C ASP A 229 -25.05 0.97 -18.18
N TYR A 230 -24.54 0.13 -17.30
CA TYR A 230 -23.13 -0.27 -17.24
C TYR A 230 -23.00 -1.78 -17.07
N PRO A 231 -23.23 -2.58 -18.16
CA PRO A 231 -23.10 -4.03 -18.10
C PRO A 231 -21.66 -4.49 -17.76
N CYS A 232 -21.53 -5.42 -16.83
CA CYS A 232 -20.24 -5.99 -16.48
C CYS A 232 -19.68 -6.80 -17.65
N GLN A 233 -18.51 -6.43 -18.16
CA GLN A 233 -17.86 -7.09 -19.30
C GLN A 233 -17.15 -8.40 -18.91
N VAL A 234 -16.91 -8.60 -17.60
CA VAL A 234 -16.25 -9.80 -17.09
C VAL A 234 -17.32 -10.76 -16.58
N PRO A 235 -17.33 -12.04 -17.01
CA PRO A 235 -18.33 -13.01 -16.58
C PRO A 235 -18.03 -13.54 -15.17
N PHE A 236 -18.19 -12.69 -14.17
CA PHE A 236 -18.05 -13.10 -12.78
C PHE A 236 -19.16 -14.07 -12.35
N PRO A 237 -18.88 -15.02 -11.43
CA PRO A 237 -19.91 -15.84 -10.81
C PRO A 237 -21.03 -15.05 -10.13
N PHE A 238 -20.67 -13.88 -9.58
CA PHE A 238 -21.60 -12.97 -8.92
C PHE A 238 -21.28 -11.51 -9.23
N THR A 239 -22.31 -10.68 -9.31
CA THR A 239 -22.23 -9.21 -9.35
C THR A 239 -23.44 -8.64 -8.64
N PHE A 240 -23.27 -7.57 -7.89
CA PHE A 240 -24.39 -6.87 -7.29
C PHE A 240 -25.26 -6.17 -8.35
N LYS A 241 -26.55 -6.10 -8.08
CA LYS A 241 -27.50 -5.25 -8.80
C LYS A 241 -27.58 -3.88 -8.10
N GLU A 242 -28.16 -2.91 -8.80
CA GLU A 242 -28.41 -1.57 -8.25
C GLU A 242 -29.17 -1.65 -6.91
N GLY A 243 -28.63 -1.00 -5.88
CA GLY A 243 -29.20 -0.96 -4.53
C GLY A 243 -29.05 -2.25 -3.71
N GLU A 244 -28.67 -3.38 -4.31
CA GLU A 244 -28.67 -4.67 -3.64
C GLU A 244 -27.74 -4.70 -2.40
N LEU A 245 -26.54 -4.16 -2.50
CA LEU A 245 -25.62 -4.12 -1.36
C LEU A 245 -26.17 -3.21 -0.24
N ALA A 246 -26.78 -2.08 -0.58
CA ALA A 246 -27.41 -1.20 0.40
C ALA A 246 -28.58 -1.90 1.12
N ASP A 247 -29.35 -2.73 0.44
CA ASP A 247 -30.45 -3.49 1.03
C ASP A 247 -29.99 -4.49 2.09
N TYR A 248 -28.82 -5.12 1.90
CA TYR A 248 -28.20 -5.98 2.93
C TYR A 248 -27.85 -5.21 4.20
N TYR A 249 -27.51 -3.91 4.08
CA TYR A 249 -27.06 -3.04 5.16
C TYR A 249 -28.11 -1.98 5.57
N LYS A 250 -29.41 -2.18 5.23
CA LYS A 250 -30.50 -1.22 5.50
C LYS A 250 -30.67 -0.83 6.97
N ASP A 251 -30.28 -1.70 7.90
CA ASP A 251 -30.35 -1.48 9.34
C ASP A 251 -29.01 -0.98 9.93
N TRP A 252 -28.04 -0.67 9.06
CA TRP A 252 -26.73 -0.13 9.39
C TRP A 252 -26.61 1.34 9.00
N GLU A 253 -25.70 2.06 9.61
CA GLU A 253 -25.33 3.40 9.17
C GLU A 253 -24.37 3.30 7.98
N LEU A 254 -24.77 3.86 6.82
CA LEU A 254 -23.95 3.94 5.62
C LEU A 254 -23.07 5.19 5.68
N ILE A 255 -21.81 5.06 6.06
CA ILE A 255 -20.84 6.16 6.10
C ILE A 255 -20.48 6.62 4.69
N LYS A 256 -20.31 5.67 3.77
CA LYS A 256 -20.09 5.91 2.35
C LYS A 256 -20.78 4.82 1.54
N TYR A 257 -21.50 5.22 0.52
CA TYR A 257 -22.05 4.31 -0.47
C TYR A 257 -22.01 4.96 -1.86
N ASN A 258 -21.57 4.23 -2.87
CA ASN A 258 -21.66 4.65 -4.26
C ASN A 258 -21.72 3.43 -5.19
N GLU A 259 -22.25 3.64 -6.39
CA GLU A 259 -22.37 2.68 -7.47
C GLU A 259 -21.77 3.29 -8.75
N ASN A 260 -20.61 3.92 -8.59
CA ASN A 260 -19.95 4.63 -9.68
C ASN A 260 -19.24 3.66 -10.62
N PRO A 261 -19.16 3.97 -11.93
CA PRO A 261 -18.27 3.27 -12.84
C PRO A 261 -16.84 3.33 -12.33
N GLY A 262 -16.16 2.18 -12.35
CA GLY A 262 -14.79 2.02 -11.88
C GLY A 262 -13.98 1.10 -12.77
N HIS A 263 -12.71 0.96 -12.45
CA HIS A 263 -11.83 -0.02 -13.09
C HIS A 263 -11.33 -1.02 -12.04
N LEU A 264 -11.31 -2.29 -12.40
CA LEU A 264 -10.66 -3.33 -11.60
C LEU A 264 -9.14 -3.17 -11.73
N HIS A 265 -8.44 -3.10 -10.61
CA HIS A 265 -6.98 -2.98 -10.54
C HIS A 265 -6.36 -4.19 -9.86
#